data_6954791ce2ddb5e6ae03781ed79a8cab
#
_entry.id   6954791ce2ddb5e6ae03781ed79a8cab
#
_cell.length_a   1.000
_cell.length_b   1.000
_cell.length_c   1.000
_cell.angle_alpha   90.00
_cell.angle_beta   90.00
_cell.angle_gamma   90.00
#
_symmetry.space_group_name_H-M   'P 1'
#
loop_
_entity.id
_entity.type
_entity.pdbx_description
1 polymer ?
#
loop_
_entity_poly.entity_id
_entity_poly.type
_entity_poly.pdbx_seq_one_letter_code
_entity_poly.pdbx_strand_id
1 'polypeptide(L)'
;MGYLPVALRNYLVRLGWSHGDDEIISTEQLVEWFDIDDINKSASRFDFKKLENLNAHYIRQSDTDELVRRTRQMMPHLDFVALTALPVDPKAPPRSDMALAREVGAVLPGVKSGSDLAARFEAKGWDRFAAAIPSLKERAKTLAELISGALYLVAERPLALDEKAAKLIDAEAKALIGRLLPQLEASSNWTA
;
A
#
# COMPACT_ATOMS: atom_id res chain seq x y z
N MET A 1 2.62 -2.12 9.48
CA MET A 1 2.55 -0.82 8.78
C MET A 1 2.98 -0.89 7.30
N GLY A 2 3.83 -1.82 6.87
CA GLY A 2 4.16 -2.04 5.45
C GLY A 2 5.19 -1.08 4.86
N TYR A 3 6.14 -0.64 5.67
CA TYR A 3 7.31 0.09 5.20
C TYR A 3 8.36 -0.86 4.62
N LEU A 4 9.03 -0.45 3.56
CA LEU A 4 10.16 -1.17 2.98
C LEU A 4 11.40 -1.07 3.89
N PRO A 5 12.17 -2.13 4.08
CA PRO A 5 13.38 -2.09 4.93
C PRO A 5 14.39 -1.05 4.48
N VAL A 6 14.54 -0.84 3.16
CA VAL A 6 15.45 0.18 2.61
C VAL A 6 15.00 1.59 3.00
N ALA A 7 13.69 1.87 2.97
CA ALA A 7 13.15 3.17 3.38
C ALA A 7 13.36 3.42 4.87
N LEU A 8 13.09 2.41 5.71
CA LEU A 8 13.33 2.50 7.15
C LEU A 8 14.81 2.75 7.46
N ARG A 9 15.71 2.02 6.82
CA ARG A 9 17.16 2.19 7.01
C ARG A 9 17.60 3.59 6.65
N ASN A 10 17.25 4.06 5.45
CA ASN A 10 17.60 5.40 5.00
C ASN A 10 17.04 6.47 5.94
N TYR A 11 15.79 6.33 6.38
CA TYR A 11 15.17 7.25 7.31
C TYR A 11 15.86 7.27 8.68
N LEU A 12 16.14 6.09 9.26
CA LEU A 12 16.73 5.97 10.59
C LEU A 12 18.18 6.51 10.63
N VAL A 13 18.97 6.26 9.58
CA VAL A 13 20.32 6.85 9.49
C VAL A 13 20.24 8.37 9.51
N ARG A 14 19.34 8.96 8.73
CA ARG A 14 19.18 10.42 8.66
C ARG A 14 18.62 11.08 9.93
N LEU A 15 18.15 10.30 10.90
CA LEU A 15 17.76 10.86 12.19
C LEU A 15 18.96 11.36 13.02
N GLY A 16 20.12 10.76 12.82
CA GLY A 16 21.32 11.12 13.59
C GLY A 16 22.56 11.40 12.76
N TRP A 17 22.49 11.23 11.43
CA TRP A 17 23.62 11.41 10.53
C TRP A 17 23.14 12.00 9.20
N SER A 18 23.99 12.71 8.48
CA SER A 18 23.71 13.26 7.17
C SER A 18 24.96 13.36 6.33
N HIS A 19 24.80 13.21 5.00
CA HIS A 19 25.85 13.46 4.04
C HIS A 19 25.38 14.59 3.12
N GLY A 20 25.84 15.80 3.38
CA GLY A 20 25.36 16.98 2.68
C GLY A 20 23.83 17.12 2.72
N ASP A 21 23.24 17.40 1.56
CA ASP A 21 21.78 17.54 1.38
C ASP A 21 21.13 16.26 0.83
N ASP A 22 21.87 15.14 0.77
CA ASP A 22 21.35 13.89 0.23
C ASP A 22 20.19 13.33 1.06
N GLU A 23 19.04 13.18 0.42
CA GLU A 23 17.84 12.62 1.08
C GLU A 23 17.68 11.13 0.81
N ILE A 24 18.07 10.68 -0.37
CA ILE A 24 17.99 9.29 -0.82
C ILE A 24 19.41 8.74 -0.90
N ILE A 25 19.73 7.84 0.01
CA ILE A 25 21.07 7.26 0.11
C ILE A 25 20.96 5.74 -0.01
N SER A 26 21.66 5.17 -0.97
CA SER A 26 21.67 3.71 -1.16
C SER A 26 22.37 3.00 -0.01
N THR A 27 22.19 1.69 0.09
CA THR A 27 22.88 0.91 1.14
C THR A 27 24.40 0.92 0.93
N GLU A 28 24.85 0.89 -0.30
CA GLU A 28 26.25 0.91 -0.69
C GLU A 28 26.88 2.26 -0.32
N GLN A 29 26.20 3.35 -0.64
CA GLN A 29 26.61 4.71 -0.23
C GLN A 29 26.66 4.86 1.28
N LEU A 30 25.66 4.30 2.00
CA LEU A 30 25.65 4.32 3.46
C LEU A 30 26.86 3.59 4.06
N VAL A 31 27.23 2.45 3.49
CA VAL A 31 28.40 1.67 3.94
C VAL A 31 29.72 2.41 3.66
N GLU A 32 29.77 3.13 2.53
CA GLU A 32 30.96 3.89 2.12
C GLU A 32 31.14 5.19 2.92
N TRP A 33 30.02 5.91 3.17
CA TRP A 33 30.09 7.28 3.70
C TRP A 33 29.88 7.37 5.21
N PHE A 34 29.23 6.36 5.82
CA PHE A 34 28.87 6.45 7.23
C PHE A 34 30.11 6.38 8.13
N ASP A 35 30.27 7.43 8.95
CA ASP A 35 31.24 7.44 10.04
C ASP A 35 30.50 7.66 11.37
N ILE A 36 30.91 6.88 12.37
CA ILE A 36 30.34 6.94 13.72
C ILE A 36 30.66 8.27 14.43
N ASP A 37 31.78 8.87 14.09
CA ASP A 37 32.22 10.15 14.67
C ASP A 37 31.40 11.33 14.19
N ASP A 38 30.73 11.20 13.02
CA ASP A 38 29.85 12.19 12.41
C ASP A 38 28.40 12.12 12.92
N ILE A 39 28.11 11.22 13.87
CA ILE A 39 26.77 11.11 14.43
C ILE A 39 26.43 12.35 15.25
N ASN A 40 25.33 13.01 14.87
CA ASN A 40 24.82 14.16 15.59
C ASN A 40 24.28 13.75 16.97
N LYS A 41 24.80 14.37 18.01
CA LYS A 41 24.44 14.10 19.42
C LYS A 41 23.14 14.79 19.84
N SER A 42 22.51 15.58 18.97
CA SER A 42 21.25 16.24 19.28
C SER A 42 20.05 15.27 19.19
N ALA A 43 19.03 15.49 20.02
CA ALA A 43 17.81 14.71 19.99
C ALA A 43 17.07 14.93 18.65
N SER A 44 16.83 13.86 17.91
CA SER A 44 16.07 13.90 16.67
C SER A 44 14.60 13.56 16.91
N ARG A 45 13.70 14.26 16.24
CA ARG A 45 12.28 14.00 16.30
C ARG A 45 11.87 13.08 15.15
N PHE A 46 11.20 11.97 15.49
CA PHE A 46 10.63 11.06 14.50
C PHE A 46 9.46 11.72 13.79
N ASP A 47 9.49 11.74 12.45
CA ASP A 47 8.46 12.31 11.58
C ASP A 47 7.92 11.23 10.63
N PHE A 48 6.71 10.74 10.92
CA PHE A 48 6.06 9.72 10.13
C PHE A 48 5.74 10.17 8.69
N LYS A 49 5.44 11.46 8.45
CA LYS A 49 5.18 11.96 7.10
C LYS A 49 6.43 11.89 6.22
N LYS A 50 7.59 12.23 6.80
CA LYS A 50 8.87 12.09 6.09
C LYS A 50 9.16 10.63 5.77
N LEU A 51 8.94 9.72 6.74
CA LEU A 51 9.10 8.27 6.49
C LEU A 51 8.14 7.78 5.41
N GLU A 52 6.87 8.17 5.43
CA GLU A 52 5.89 7.79 4.40
C GLU A 52 6.29 8.29 3.01
N ASN A 53 6.75 9.54 2.90
CA ASN A 53 7.19 10.11 1.63
C ASN A 53 8.42 9.39 1.08
N LEU A 54 9.38 9.08 1.96
CA LEU A 54 10.56 8.32 1.60
C LEU A 54 10.19 6.89 1.17
N ASN A 55 9.28 6.24 1.89
CA ASN A 55 8.81 4.91 1.55
C ASN A 55 8.06 4.89 0.21
N ALA A 56 7.22 5.89 -0.05
CA ALA A 56 6.54 6.06 -1.33
C ALA A 56 7.55 6.21 -2.49
N HIS A 57 8.64 6.93 -2.28
CA HIS A 57 9.72 7.04 -3.26
C HIS A 57 10.31 5.66 -3.61
N TYR A 58 10.67 4.87 -2.58
CA TYR A 58 11.22 3.53 -2.78
C TYR A 58 10.20 2.56 -3.39
N ILE A 59 8.92 2.65 -3.04
CA ILE A 59 7.85 1.84 -3.66
C ILE A 59 7.77 2.13 -5.16
N ARG A 60 7.76 3.39 -5.58
CA ARG A 60 7.71 3.76 -7.00
C ARG A 60 8.92 3.25 -7.78
N GLN A 61 10.08 3.23 -7.18
CA GLN A 61 11.32 2.75 -7.82
C GLN A 61 11.49 1.23 -7.79
N SER A 62 10.77 0.54 -6.90
CA SER A 62 10.88 -0.92 -6.79
C SER A 62 10.28 -1.62 -8.00
N ASP A 63 10.89 -2.74 -8.37
CA ASP A 63 10.37 -3.65 -9.37
C ASP A 63 9.06 -4.28 -8.93
N THR A 64 8.22 -4.62 -9.91
CA THR A 64 6.93 -5.28 -9.68
C THR A 64 7.10 -6.57 -8.88
N ASP A 65 8.05 -7.43 -9.27
CA ASP A 65 8.29 -8.73 -8.63
C ASP A 65 8.72 -8.58 -7.17
N GLU A 66 9.55 -7.57 -6.88
CA GLU A 66 9.97 -7.27 -5.52
C GLU A 66 8.77 -6.82 -4.66
N LEU A 67 7.90 -5.97 -5.19
CA LEU A 67 6.69 -5.52 -4.48
C LEU A 67 5.71 -6.69 -4.26
N VAL A 68 5.50 -7.55 -5.25
CA VAL A 68 4.71 -8.78 -5.11
C VAL A 68 5.28 -9.67 -4.02
N ARG A 69 6.57 -9.95 -4.07
CA ARG A 69 7.26 -10.80 -3.10
C ARG A 69 7.12 -10.24 -1.68
N ARG A 70 7.36 -8.94 -1.49
CA ARG A 70 7.25 -8.28 -0.18
C ARG A 70 5.82 -8.30 0.34
N THR A 71 4.85 -8.07 -0.53
CA THR A 71 3.44 -8.11 -0.18
C THR A 71 3.01 -9.51 0.25
N ARG A 72 3.42 -10.55 -0.48
CA ARG A 72 3.19 -11.95 -0.10
C ARG A 72 3.78 -12.29 1.25
N GLN A 73 5.00 -11.84 1.53
CA GLN A 73 5.66 -12.08 2.82
C GLN A 73 4.97 -11.37 3.99
N MET A 74 4.51 -10.13 3.77
CA MET A 74 3.88 -9.34 4.83
C MET A 74 2.46 -9.81 5.14
N MET A 75 1.69 -10.16 4.12
CA MET A 75 0.24 -10.35 4.22
C MET A 75 -0.18 -11.36 5.29
N PRO A 76 0.42 -12.57 5.40
CA PRO A 76 0.01 -13.56 6.40
C PRO A 76 0.19 -13.10 7.86
N HIS A 77 1.03 -12.10 8.09
CA HIS A 77 1.30 -11.57 9.45
C HIS A 77 0.30 -10.50 9.89
N LEU A 78 -0.69 -10.15 9.05
CA LEU A 78 -1.71 -9.18 9.38
C LEU A 78 -2.86 -9.87 10.15
N ASP A 79 -3.11 -9.42 11.36
CA ASP A 79 -4.29 -9.82 12.14
C ASP A 79 -5.32 -8.70 12.06
N PHE A 80 -6.29 -8.85 11.16
CA PHE A 80 -7.31 -7.83 10.93
C PHE A 80 -8.24 -7.65 12.12
N VAL A 81 -8.49 -8.71 12.89
CA VAL A 81 -9.31 -8.62 14.10
C VAL A 81 -8.60 -7.80 15.17
N ALA A 82 -7.34 -8.10 15.44
CA ALA A 82 -6.55 -7.33 16.38
C ALA A 82 -6.35 -5.88 15.93
N LEU A 83 -6.09 -5.65 14.64
CA LEU A 83 -5.89 -4.30 14.09
C LEU A 83 -7.15 -3.43 14.19
N THR A 84 -8.33 -3.99 13.97
CA THR A 84 -9.60 -3.24 14.09
C THR A 84 -10.00 -2.99 15.54
N ALA A 85 -9.54 -3.80 16.47
CA ALA A 85 -9.79 -3.63 17.92
C ALA A 85 -8.89 -2.57 18.56
N LEU A 86 -7.81 -2.14 17.89
CA LEU A 86 -6.92 -1.13 18.43
C LEU A 86 -7.62 0.23 18.54
N PRO A 87 -7.43 0.96 19.66
CA PRO A 87 -7.98 2.29 19.81
C PRO A 87 -7.38 3.25 18.77
N VAL A 88 -8.21 4.11 18.21
CA VAL A 88 -7.76 5.18 17.32
C VAL A 88 -7.35 6.37 18.17
N ASP A 89 -6.06 6.64 18.26
CA ASP A 89 -5.56 7.87 18.84
C ASP A 89 -5.60 8.98 17.77
N PRO A 90 -6.44 10.04 17.95
CA PRO A 90 -6.53 11.12 16.97
C PRO A 90 -5.22 11.91 16.80
N LYS A 91 -4.32 11.82 17.76
CA LYS A 91 -3.01 12.49 17.74
C LYS A 91 -1.91 11.63 17.15
N ALA A 92 -2.12 10.32 17.06
CA ALA A 92 -1.16 9.41 16.45
C ALA A 92 -1.23 9.53 14.92
N PRO A 93 -0.11 9.30 14.23
CA PRO A 93 -0.12 9.23 12.77
C PRO A 93 -1.04 8.10 12.30
N PRO A 94 -1.73 8.26 11.17
CA PRO A 94 -2.59 7.23 10.62
C PRO A 94 -1.78 5.96 10.32
N ARG A 95 -2.36 4.81 10.62
CA ARG A 95 -1.76 3.50 10.37
C ARG A 95 -2.43 2.86 9.16
N SER A 96 -1.66 2.68 8.10
CA SER A 96 -2.15 2.07 6.85
C SER A 96 -2.61 0.62 7.00
N ASP A 97 -2.02 -0.15 7.92
CA ASP A 97 -2.45 -1.51 8.25
C ASP A 97 -3.82 -1.55 8.96
N MET A 98 -4.11 -0.57 9.82
CA MET A 98 -5.44 -0.42 10.44
C MET A 98 -6.50 0.03 9.41
N ALA A 99 -6.13 0.91 8.49
CA ALA A 99 -6.99 1.32 7.39
C ALA A 99 -7.32 0.12 6.50
N LEU A 100 -6.30 -0.64 6.09
CA LEU A 100 -6.47 -1.88 5.34
C LEU A 100 -7.40 -2.87 6.04
N ALA A 101 -7.22 -3.10 7.36
CA ALA A 101 -8.06 -4.03 8.11
C ALA A 101 -9.55 -3.65 8.08
N ARG A 102 -9.87 -2.34 8.16
CA ARG A 102 -11.25 -1.85 8.04
C ARG A 102 -11.80 -2.03 6.63
N GLU A 103 -11.01 -1.72 5.62
CA GLU A 103 -11.41 -1.89 4.22
C GLU A 103 -11.63 -3.38 3.88
N VAL A 104 -10.76 -4.28 4.35
CA VAL A 104 -10.95 -5.72 4.20
C VAL A 104 -12.27 -6.16 4.82
N GLY A 105 -12.59 -5.70 6.03
CA GLY A 105 -13.86 -6.02 6.67
C GLY A 105 -15.09 -5.53 5.91
N ALA A 106 -14.98 -4.37 5.23
CA ALA A 106 -16.06 -3.80 4.44
C ALA A 106 -16.21 -4.46 3.06
N VAL A 107 -15.10 -4.76 2.37
CA VAL A 107 -15.10 -5.24 0.96
C VAL A 107 -15.13 -6.77 0.88
N LEU A 108 -14.55 -7.45 1.87
CA LEU A 108 -14.38 -8.91 1.90
C LEU A 108 -14.95 -9.50 3.21
N PRO A 109 -16.27 -9.46 3.40
CA PRO A 109 -16.88 -10.01 4.61
C PRO A 109 -16.46 -11.47 4.79
N GLY A 110 -16.04 -11.82 6.01
CA GLY A 110 -15.54 -13.15 6.36
C GLY A 110 -14.02 -13.34 6.28
N VAL A 111 -13.27 -12.40 5.71
CA VAL A 111 -11.80 -12.38 5.79
C VAL A 111 -11.39 -11.76 7.13
N LYS A 112 -10.77 -12.56 7.99
CA LYS A 112 -10.41 -12.15 9.38
C LYS A 112 -8.93 -11.96 9.58
N SER A 113 -8.11 -12.55 8.73
CA SER A 113 -6.65 -12.53 8.82
C SER A 113 -6.00 -12.25 7.47
N GLY A 114 -4.74 -11.85 7.51
CA GLY A 114 -3.91 -11.73 6.32
C GLY A 114 -3.68 -13.06 5.62
N SER A 115 -3.71 -14.19 6.35
CA SER A 115 -3.65 -15.52 5.74
C SER A 115 -4.91 -15.83 4.91
N ASP A 116 -6.10 -15.46 5.39
CA ASP A 116 -7.35 -15.60 4.61
C ASP A 116 -7.29 -14.73 3.35
N LEU A 117 -6.76 -13.51 3.47
CA LEU A 117 -6.58 -12.61 2.33
C LEU A 117 -5.56 -13.17 1.33
N ALA A 118 -4.43 -13.68 1.80
CA ALA A 118 -3.42 -14.31 0.96
C ALA A 118 -4.00 -15.51 0.18
N ALA A 119 -4.81 -16.34 0.83
CA ALA A 119 -5.48 -17.46 0.17
C ALA A 119 -6.43 -16.98 -0.96
N ARG A 120 -7.10 -15.83 -0.80
CA ARG A 120 -7.92 -15.24 -1.88
C ARG A 120 -7.06 -14.76 -3.06
N PHE A 121 -5.90 -14.18 -2.81
CA PHE A 121 -4.96 -13.81 -3.86
C PHE A 121 -4.37 -15.04 -4.55
N GLU A 122 -4.06 -16.11 -3.83
CA GLU A 122 -3.64 -17.39 -4.45
C GLU A 122 -4.73 -17.96 -5.37
N ALA A 123 -5.98 -17.91 -4.96
CA ALA A 123 -7.10 -18.46 -5.74
C ALA A 123 -7.46 -17.61 -6.98
N LYS A 124 -7.33 -16.27 -6.90
CA LYS A 124 -7.79 -15.34 -7.96
C LYS A 124 -6.66 -14.71 -8.78
N GLY A 125 -5.42 -14.94 -8.41
CA GLY A 125 -4.25 -14.62 -9.22
C GLY A 125 -3.40 -13.46 -8.70
N TRP A 126 -2.23 -13.79 -8.22
CA TRP A 126 -1.16 -12.81 -7.99
C TRP A 126 -0.71 -12.14 -9.29
N ASP A 127 -0.90 -12.78 -10.45
CA ASP A 127 -0.60 -12.19 -11.75
C ASP A 127 -1.41 -10.92 -12.01
N ARG A 128 -2.69 -10.91 -11.61
CA ARG A 128 -3.53 -9.70 -11.69
C ARG A 128 -3.03 -8.60 -10.77
N PHE A 129 -2.56 -8.98 -9.57
CA PHE A 129 -1.96 -8.03 -8.66
C PHE A 129 -0.67 -7.45 -9.25
N ALA A 130 0.21 -8.30 -9.79
CA ALA A 130 1.43 -7.86 -10.47
C ALA A 130 1.12 -6.90 -11.63
N ALA A 131 0.13 -7.22 -12.46
CA ALA A 131 -0.30 -6.35 -13.55
C ALA A 131 -0.86 -5.00 -13.09
N ALA A 132 -1.46 -4.93 -11.89
CA ALA A 132 -2.00 -3.68 -11.32
C ALA A 132 -0.94 -2.82 -10.62
N ILE A 133 0.18 -3.40 -10.19
CA ILE A 133 1.23 -2.68 -9.43
C ILE A 133 1.70 -1.40 -10.11
N PRO A 134 1.98 -1.34 -11.43
CA PRO A 134 2.43 -0.10 -12.07
C PRO A 134 1.51 1.09 -11.82
N SER A 135 0.19 0.89 -11.82
CA SER A 135 -0.79 1.94 -11.49
C SER A 135 -0.91 2.19 -9.99
N LEU A 136 -0.87 1.13 -9.18
CA LEU A 136 -1.08 1.21 -7.74
C LEU A 136 0.10 1.90 -7.03
N LYS A 137 1.34 1.60 -7.44
CA LYS A 137 2.55 2.12 -6.80
C LYS A 137 2.71 3.64 -6.91
N GLU A 138 2.08 4.28 -7.88
CA GLU A 138 2.09 5.74 -8.02
C GLU A 138 1.41 6.47 -6.86
N ARG A 139 0.42 5.82 -6.25
CA ARG A 139 -0.39 6.40 -5.16
C ARG A 139 -0.07 5.83 -3.80
N ALA A 140 0.48 4.61 -3.75
CA ALA A 140 0.73 3.91 -2.50
C ALA A 140 1.98 4.44 -1.79
N LYS A 141 1.85 4.67 -0.50
CA LYS A 141 2.95 5.03 0.38
C LYS A 141 3.47 3.85 1.19
N THR A 142 2.70 2.77 1.28
CA THR A 142 3.04 1.56 2.02
C THR A 142 2.56 0.30 1.28
N LEU A 143 3.12 -0.85 1.64
CA LEU A 143 2.62 -2.13 1.10
C LEU A 143 1.16 -2.41 1.50
N ALA A 144 0.73 -1.92 2.66
CA ALA A 144 -0.67 -2.03 3.08
C ALA A 144 -1.61 -1.25 2.14
N GLU A 145 -1.19 -0.07 1.67
CA GLU A 145 -1.94 0.70 0.68
C GLU A 145 -1.93 0.07 -0.72
N LEU A 146 -0.86 -0.63 -1.11
CA LEU A 146 -0.87 -1.44 -2.33
C LEU A 146 -1.93 -2.55 -2.26
N ILE A 147 -2.01 -3.25 -1.12
CA ILE A 147 -3.03 -4.28 -0.89
C ILE A 147 -4.43 -3.65 -0.93
N SER A 148 -4.64 -2.55 -0.22
CA SER A 148 -5.90 -1.81 -0.18
C SER A 148 -6.38 -1.45 -1.58
N GLY A 149 -5.51 -0.85 -2.38
CA GLY A 149 -5.82 -0.52 -3.77
C GLY A 149 -6.13 -1.71 -4.67
N ALA A 150 -5.75 -2.93 -4.26
CA ALA A 150 -5.93 -4.18 -5.01
C ALA A 150 -7.09 -5.05 -4.52
N LEU A 151 -7.80 -4.69 -3.45
CA LEU A 151 -8.87 -5.53 -2.88
C LEU A 151 -9.98 -5.87 -3.90
N TYR A 152 -10.25 -4.97 -4.84
CA TYR A 152 -11.23 -5.20 -5.91
C TYR A 152 -10.90 -6.40 -6.81
N LEU A 153 -9.62 -6.81 -6.89
CA LEU A 153 -9.19 -7.96 -7.68
C LEU A 153 -9.65 -9.30 -7.11
N VAL A 154 -9.82 -9.34 -5.78
CA VAL A 154 -10.19 -10.56 -5.03
C VAL A 154 -11.59 -10.48 -4.40
N ALA A 155 -12.27 -9.37 -4.57
CA ALA A 155 -13.64 -9.18 -4.13
C ALA A 155 -14.62 -10.04 -4.93
N GLU A 156 -15.68 -10.49 -4.28
CA GLU A 156 -16.79 -11.17 -4.92
C GLU A 156 -17.75 -10.15 -5.55
N ARG A 157 -18.32 -10.52 -6.69
CA ARG A 157 -19.30 -9.66 -7.37
C ARG A 157 -20.72 -10.12 -7.06
N PRO A 158 -21.69 -9.21 -6.97
CA PRO A 158 -21.56 -7.75 -7.11
C PRO A 158 -20.86 -7.10 -5.94
N LEU A 159 -20.06 -6.05 -6.20
CA LEU A 159 -19.40 -5.27 -5.14
C LEU A 159 -20.45 -4.52 -4.33
N ALA A 160 -20.33 -4.53 -3.00
CA ALA A 160 -21.13 -3.65 -2.15
C ALA A 160 -20.72 -2.20 -2.39
N LEU A 161 -21.70 -1.34 -2.65
CA LEU A 161 -21.49 0.09 -2.80
C LEU A 161 -21.56 0.76 -1.44
N ASP A 162 -20.58 1.58 -1.10
CA ASP A 162 -20.69 2.49 0.02
C ASP A 162 -21.70 3.64 -0.29
N GLU A 163 -22.05 4.43 0.72
CA GLU A 163 -23.04 5.53 0.55
C GLU A 163 -22.61 6.56 -0.50
N LYS A 164 -21.29 6.80 -0.66
CA LYS A 164 -20.78 7.76 -1.65
C LYS A 164 -20.88 7.19 -3.05
N ALA A 165 -20.46 5.95 -3.24
CA ALA A 165 -20.58 5.25 -4.51
C ALA A 165 -22.06 5.07 -4.92
N ALA A 166 -22.93 4.74 -3.96
CA ALA A 166 -24.36 4.61 -4.21
C ALA A 166 -25.00 5.92 -4.68
N LYS A 167 -24.54 7.06 -4.17
CA LYS A 167 -25.01 8.39 -4.60
C LYS A 167 -24.51 8.78 -5.99
N LEU A 168 -23.31 8.33 -6.36
CA LEU A 168 -22.72 8.59 -7.68
C LEU A 168 -23.30 7.69 -8.78
N ILE A 169 -23.75 6.48 -8.43
CA ILE A 169 -24.34 5.51 -9.36
C ILE A 169 -25.88 5.67 -9.32
N ASP A 170 -26.33 6.84 -9.70
CA ASP A 170 -27.75 7.14 -9.85
C ASP A 170 -28.36 6.48 -11.12
N ALA A 171 -29.61 6.78 -11.43
CA ALA A 171 -30.30 6.21 -12.58
C ALA A 171 -29.65 6.61 -13.92
N GLU A 172 -29.15 7.85 -14.02
CA GLU A 172 -28.50 8.36 -15.23
C GLU A 172 -27.13 7.71 -15.44
N ALA A 173 -26.34 7.61 -14.38
CA ALA A 173 -25.05 6.92 -14.39
C ALA A 173 -25.22 5.44 -14.77
N LYS A 174 -26.23 4.74 -14.23
CA LYS A 174 -26.55 3.35 -14.59
C LYS A 174 -26.91 3.21 -16.07
N ALA A 175 -27.72 4.13 -16.60
CA ALA A 175 -28.08 4.13 -18.02
C ALA A 175 -26.87 4.39 -18.93
N LEU A 176 -25.96 5.28 -18.51
CA LEU A 176 -24.71 5.55 -19.21
C LEU A 176 -23.79 4.32 -19.23
N ILE A 177 -23.57 3.72 -18.05
CA ILE A 177 -22.74 2.51 -17.90
C ILE A 177 -23.31 1.37 -18.75
N GLY A 178 -24.63 1.18 -18.75
CA GLY A 178 -25.30 0.15 -19.55
C GLY A 178 -25.10 0.31 -21.06
N ARG A 179 -24.93 1.56 -21.54
CA ARG A 179 -24.60 1.84 -22.96
C ARG A 179 -23.12 1.67 -23.28
N LEU A 180 -22.25 1.95 -22.32
CA LEU A 180 -20.79 1.85 -22.49
C LEU A 180 -20.30 0.40 -22.35
N LEU A 181 -20.90 -0.39 -21.47
CA LEU A 181 -20.42 -1.73 -21.14
C LEU A 181 -20.25 -2.63 -22.37
N PRO A 182 -21.22 -2.74 -23.30
CA PRO A 182 -21.05 -3.56 -24.50
C PRO A 182 -19.90 -3.09 -25.41
N GLN A 183 -19.63 -1.77 -25.45
CA GLN A 183 -18.53 -1.20 -26.23
C GLN A 183 -17.18 -1.52 -25.60
N LEU A 184 -17.12 -1.48 -24.28
CA LEU A 184 -15.93 -1.85 -23.51
C LEU A 184 -15.63 -3.35 -23.64
N GLU A 185 -16.66 -4.20 -23.57
CA GLU A 185 -16.52 -5.65 -23.74
C GLU A 185 -16.08 -6.04 -25.15
N ALA A 186 -16.50 -5.29 -26.17
CA ALA A 186 -16.08 -5.50 -27.55
C ALA A 186 -14.66 -4.97 -27.86
N SER A 187 -14.07 -4.16 -26.96
CA SER A 187 -12.74 -3.61 -27.15
C SER A 187 -11.67 -4.66 -26.84
N SER A 188 -10.87 -5.02 -27.84
CA SER A 188 -9.75 -5.96 -27.71
C SER A 188 -8.44 -5.31 -27.31
N ASN A 189 -8.34 -3.98 -27.43
CA ASN A 189 -7.12 -3.20 -27.15
C ASN A 189 -7.32 -2.27 -25.96
N TRP A 190 -7.01 -2.79 -24.79
CA TRP A 190 -6.86 -1.96 -23.57
C TRP A 190 -5.40 -1.53 -23.46
N THR A 191 -5.07 -0.40 -24.08
CA THR A 191 -3.77 0.26 -23.86
C THR A 191 -3.94 1.24 -22.69
N ALA A 192 -3.02 1.14 -21.73
CA ALA A 192 -2.90 2.09 -20.62
C ALA A 192 -2.35 3.43 -21.12
#